data_e93230909e4d714221a94c172a9150a5
#
_entry.id   e93230909e4d714221a94c172a9150a5
#
_cell.length_a   1.000
_cell.length_b   1.000
_cell.length_c   1.000
_cell.angle_alpha   90.00
_cell.angle_beta   90.00
_cell.angle_gamma   90.00
#
_symmetry.space_group_name_H-M   'P 1'
#
loop_
_entity.id
_entity.type
_entity.pdbx_description
1 polymer ?
#
loop_
_entity_poly.entity_id
_entity_poly.type
_entity_poly.pdbx_seq_one_letter_code
_entity_poly.pdbx_strand_id
1 'polypeptide(L)'
;MQNGSSGATYTFSGNLSGSGTWAMAANVRMNNVLTGSLKDFSGTLSTNETSSNNNRQAWNFGSGGVCATGEGNSVFGDGAILGGNTGSTDTGLAAQYNVNYNNTELVLNALVQGNSSLTHAGTGTLILDQANTATGALGITNAGAVVQLGTEDKAGQWAGTVLNGAGTLKIVNGALTSAMTRAEGATAAIVVDSAASVNLGGTDGSML
;
A
#
# COMPACT_ATOMS: atom_id res chain seq x y z
N MET A 1 0.49 3.62 -27.30
CA MET A 1 -0.07 4.38 -26.14
C MET A 1 0.50 5.77 -26.19
N GLN A 2 -0.33 6.80 -26.16
CA GLN A 2 0.12 8.18 -26.31
C GLN A 2 0.71 8.71 -24.99
N ASN A 3 1.83 9.40 -25.09
CA ASN A 3 2.39 10.24 -24.02
C ASN A 3 1.46 11.42 -23.73
N GLY A 4 0.46 11.19 -22.87
CA GLY A 4 -0.36 12.30 -22.37
C GLY A 4 0.41 13.11 -21.32
N SER A 5 0.46 14.42 -21.47
CA SER A 5 1.11 15.34 -20.54
C SER A 5 0.45 15.44 -19.16
N SER A 6 -0.65 14.75 -18.92
CA SER A 6 -1.45 14.78 -17.71
C SER A 6 -1.89 13.39 -17.27
N GLY A 7 -1.02 12.53 -16.82
CA GLY A 7 -1.32 11.22 -16.25
C GLY A 7 -2.65 10.59 -16.67
N ALA A 8 -2.64 9.69 -17.66
CA ALA A 8 -3.86 9.02 -18.09
C ALA A 8 -4.30 7.99 -17.04
N THR A 9 -5.59 7.93 -16.76
CA THR A 9 -6.18 6.89 -15.93
C THR A 9 -6.72 5.76 -16.82
N TYR A 10 -6.29 4.54 -16.54
CA TYR A 10 -6.76 3.34 -17.22
C TYR A 10 -7.48 2.45 -16.21
N THR A 11 -8.72 2.10 -16.52
CA THR A 11 -9.52 1.20 -15.67
C THR A 11 -9.55 -0.20 -16.28
N PHE A 12 -9.16 -1.17 -15.49
CA PHE A 12 -9.22 -2.59 -15.81
C PHE A 12 -10.30 -3.24 -14.95
N SER A 13 -11.42 -3.59 -15.56
CA SER A 13 -12.55 -4.22 -14.88
C SER A 13 -12.58 -5.74 -15.01
N GLY A 14 -11.69 -6.31 -15.82
CA GLY A 14 -11.53 -7.76 -15.95
C GLY A 14 -10.80 -8.36 -14.74
N ASN A 15 -11.02 -9.66 -14.52
CA ASN A 15 -10.27 -10.39 -13.51
C ASN A 15 -8.83 -10.62 -13.94
N LEU A 16 -7.90 -10.44 -13.04
CA LEU A 16 -6.50 -10.77 -13.23
C LEU A 16 -6.17 -12.07 -12.52
N SER A 17 -5.45 -12.98 -13.20
CA SER A 17 -5.05 -14.26 -12.64
C SER A 17 -3.64 -14.66 -13.09
N GLY A 18 -3.05 -15.64 -12.41
CA GLY A 18 -1.73 -16.18 -12.72
C GLY A 18 -0.59 -15.57 -11.93
N SER A 19 0.64 -16.03 -12.22
CA SER A 19 1.84 -15.72 -11.41
C SER A 19 2.89 -14.90 -12.15
N GLY A 20 2.53 -14.30 -13.28
CA GLY A 20 3.45 -13.47 -14.08
C GLY A 20 3.72 -12.09 -13.44
N THR A 21 4.62 -11.35 -14.07
CA THR A 21 4.89 -9.95 -13.69
C THR A 21 4.14 -9.00 -14.63
N TRP A 22 3.42 -8.05 -14.05
CA TRP A 22 2.83 -6.95 -14.77
C TRP A 22 3.51 -5.64 -14.34
N ALA A 23 4.48 -5.21 -15.15
CA ALA A 23 5.17 -3.95 -14.97
C ALA A 23 4.58 -2.87 -15.86
N MET A 24 4.53 -1.64 -15.37
CA MET A 24 4.19 -0.50 -16.23
C MET A 24 5.34 -0.21 -17.19
N ALA A 25 5.01 0.32 -18.38
CA ALA A 25 6.04 0.72 -19.34
C ALA A 25 6.79 1.96 -18.83
N ALA A 26 8.09 2.03 -19.16
CA ALA A 26 8.92 3.18 -18.81
C ALA A 26 8.39 4.48 -19.44
N ASN A 27 8.63 5.60 -18.78
CA ASN A 27 8.35 6.96 -19.28
C ASN A 27 6.89 7.26 -19.61
N VAL A 28 5.93 6.55 -19.01
CA VAL A 28 4.50 6.85 -19.14
C VAL A 28 3.91 7.25 -17.80
N ARG A 29 3.10 8.30 -17.80
CA ARG A 29 2.26 8.65 -16.66
C ARG A 29 1.00 7.81 -16.71
N MET A 30 0.85 6.91 -15.77
CA MET A 30 -0.30 6.01 -15.74
C MET A 30 -0.84 5.84 -14.32
N ASN A 31 -2.13 6.08 -14.17
CA ASN A 31 -2.89 5.61 -13.04
C ASN A 31 -3.67 4.37 -13.48
N ASN A 32 -3.21 3.20 -13.13
CA ASN A 32 -3.94 1.98 -13.37
C ASN A 32 -4.93 1.74 -12.23
N VAL A 33 -6.20 1.64 -12.57
CA VAL A 33 -7.29 1.40 -11.62
C VAL A 33 -7.80 -0.02 -11.86
N LEU A 34 -7.65 -0.88 -10.86
CA LEU A 34 -8.06 -2.28 -10.91
C LEU A 34 -9.39 -2.41 -10.15
N THR A 35 -10.47 -2.68 -10.87
CA THR A 35 -11.82 -2.86 -10.31
C THR A 35 -12.32 -4.30 -10.40
N GLY A 36 -11.67 -5.14 -11.18
CA GLY A 36 -11.93 -6.57 -11.26
C GLY A 36 -11.30 -7.34 -10.09
N SER A 37 -11.53 -8.64 -10.06
CA SER A 37 -10.97 -9.53 -9.03
C SER A 37 -9.48 -9.81 -9.26
N LEU A 38 -8.70 -9.75 -8.21
CA LEU A 38 -7.28 -10.10 -8.15
C LEU A 38 -7.03 -11.36 -7.32
N LYS A 39 -8.08 -12.00 -6.81
CA LYS A 39 -7.99 -13.15 -5.90
C LYS A 39 -7.24 -14.37 -6.45
N ASP A 40 -7.15 -14.47 -7.77
CA ASP A 40 -6.44 -15.56 -8.46
C ASP A 40 -5.08 -15.09 -9.05
N PHE A 41 -4.64 -13.86 -8.68
CA PHE A 41 -3.35 -13.33 -9.11
C PHE A 41 -2.33 -13.48 -7.99
N SER A 42 -1.32 -14.32 -8.24
CA SER A 42 -0.18 -14.58 -7.34
C SER A 42 1.14 -14.04 -7.90
N GLY A 43 1.06 -13.17 -8.89
CA GLY A 43 2.22 -12.59 -9.56
C GLY A 43 2.72 -11.30 -8.92
N THR A 44 3.52 -10.56 -9.69
CA THR A 44 4.11 -9.30 -9.26
C THR A 44 3.49 -8.12 -10.03
N LEU A 45 3.02 -7.11 -9.31
CA LEU A 45 2.76 -5.78 -9.86
C LEU A 45 3.96 -4.89 -9.58
N SER A 46 4.40 -4.10 -10.54
CA SER A 46 5.51 -3.15 -10.36
C SER A 46 5.30 -1.89 -11.22
N THR A 47 6.09 -0.86 -10.92
CA THR A 47 6.20 0.35 -11.74
C THR A 47 7.56 0.40 -12.42
N ASN A 48 7.72 1.28 -13.41
CA ASN A 48 8.97 1.48 -14.12
C ASN A 48 9.16 2.98 -14.40
N GLU A 49 9.32 3.76 -13.33
CA GLU A 49 9.55 5.20 -13.42
C GLU A 49 11.04 5.47 -13.60
N THR A 50 11.40 6.11 -14.70
CA THR A 50 12.81 6.41 -15.06
C THR A 50 13.17 7.89 -14.92
N SER A 51 12.21 8.74 -14.57
CA SER A 51 12.43 10.20 -14.49
C SER A 51 11.61 10.81 -13.37
N SER A 52 12.25 11.67 -12.58
CA SER A 52 11.61 12.48 -11.53
C SER A 52 10.67 13.57 -12.07
N ASN A 53 10.69 13.83 -13.38
CA ASN A 53 9.92 14.90 -14.02
C ASN A 53 8.43 14.56 -14.16
N ASN A 54 7.73 14.37 -13.03
CA ASN A 54 6.27 14.21 -12.96
C ASN A 54 5.70 12.96 -13.67
N ASN A 55 6.49 11.96 -14.02
CA ASN A 55 6.02 10.71 -14.59
C ASN A 55 5.59 9.76 -13.45
N ARG A 56 4.49 10.09 -12.77
CA ARG A 56 3.96 9.26 -11.69
C ARG A 56 3.21 8.07 -12.24
N GLN A 57 3.57 6.89 -11.78
CA GLN A 57 2.88 5.63 -12.04
C GLN A 57 2.29 5.11 -10.75
N ALA A 58 1.01 4.74 -10.79
CA ALA A 58 0.34 4.22 -9.62
C ALA A 58 -0.59 3.06 -9.96
N TRP A 59 -0.64 2.08 -9.08
CA TRP A 59 -1.66 1.04 -9.03
C TRP A 59 -2.71 1.44 -8.01
N ASN A 60 -3.97 1.43 -8.41
CA ASN A 60 -5.08 1.82 -7.56
C ASN A 60 -6.06 0.65 -7.43
N PHE A 61 -6.37 0.27 -6.21
CA PHE A 61 -7.29 -0.81 -5.87
C PHE A 61 -8.53 -0.23 -5.19
N GLY A 62 -9.70 -0.77 -5.49
CA GLY A 62 -10.94 -0.37 -4.85
C GLY A 62 -11.45 1.01 -5.28
N SER A 63 -11.25 1.40 -6.55
CA SER A 63 -11.84 2.62 -7.10
C SER A 63 -13.37 2.59 -6.94
N GLY A 64 -13.91 3.69 -6.40
CA GLY A 64 -15.32 3.75 -6.00
C GLY A 64 -15.61 3.10 -4.64
N GLY A 65 -14.56 2.74 -3.89
CA GLY A 65 -14.67 2.20 -2.54
C GLY A 65 -15.00 0.71 -2.46
N VAL A 66 -14.93 -0.01 -3.59
CA VAL A 66 -15.21 -1.44 -3.66
C VAL A 66 -14.04 -2.17 -4.32
N CYS A 67 -13.62 -3.27 -3.72
CA CYS A 67 -12.65 -4.20 -4.28
C CYS A 67 -13.27 -5.61 -4.21
N ALA A 68 -13.16 -6.37 -5.30
CA ALA A 68 -13.56 -7.77 -5.27
C ALA A 68 -12.53 -8.56 -4.45
N THR A 69 -13.01 -9.27 -3.43
CA THR A 69 -12.16 -10.04 -2.51
C THR A 69 -12.35 -11.54 -2.67
N GLY A 70 -11.35 -12.30 -2.29
CA GLY A 70 -11.40 -13.73 -2.10
C GLY A 70 -11.85 -14.11 -0.69
N GLU A 71 -11.49 -15.31 -0.27
CA GLU A 71 -11.74 -15.81 1.08
C GLU A 71 -11.04 -14.92 2.13
N GLY A 72 -11.69 -14.72 3.27
CA GLY A 72 -11.16 -13.89 4.35
C GLY A 72 -10.91 -12.42 3.96
N ASN A 73 -11.66 -11.89 2.99
CA ASN A 73 -11.50 -10.54 2.46
C ASN A 73 -10.12 -10.26 1.84
N SER A 74 -9.40 -11.27 1.41
CA SER A 74 -8.09 -11.15 0.74
C SER A 74 -8.22 -10.53 -0.65
N VAL A 75 -7.31 -9.62 -0.98
CA VAL A 75 -7.29 -8.95 -2.30
C VAL A 75 -6.69 -9.86 -3.37
N PHE A 76 -5.60 -10.54 -3.05
CA PHE A 76 -4.77 -11.27 -4.01
C PHE A 76 -4.81 -12.78 -3.79
N GLY A 77 -4.32 -13.52 -4.77
CA GLY A 77 -3.91 -14.91 -4.58
C GLY A 77 -2.65 -15.00 -3.73
N ASP A 78 -2.43 -16.15 -3.11
CA ASP A 78 -1.28 -16.39 -2.24
C ASP A 78 0.05 -16.20 -3.00
N GLY A 79 0.99 -15.50 -2.36
CA GLY A 79 2.30 -15.23 -2.92
C GLY A 79 2.38 -14.01 -3.84
N ALA A 80 1.31 -13.22 -3.97
CA ALA A 80 1.35 -11.98 -4.72
C ALA A 80 2.35 -10.97 -4.13
N ILE A 81 2.94 -10.17 -5.02
CA ILE A 81 3.96 -9.18 -4.67
C ILE A 81 3.58 -7.82 -5.25
N LEU A 82 3.63 -6.79 -4.41
CA LEU A 82 3.66 -5.40 -4.82
C LEU A 82 5.14 -4.95 -4.81
N GLY A 83 5.76 -5.03 -5.98
CA GLY A 83 7.19 -4.81 -6.17
C GLY A 83 7.56 -3.34 -6.19
N GLY A 84 8.85 -3.06 -6.00
CA GLY A 84 9.39 -1.71 -6.10
C GLY A 84 9.36 -1.16 -7.52
N ASN A 85 9.75 0.09 -7.64
CA ASN A 85 10.00 0.71 -8.93
C ASN A 85 11.23 0.04 -9.59
N THR A 86 11.04 -0.52 -10.78
CA THR A 86 12.11 -1.18 -11.56
C THR A 86 12.81 -0.23 -12.53
N GLY A 87 12.42 1.04 -12.54
CA GLY A 87 13.06 2.08 -13.33
C GLY A 87 14.45 2.47 -12.79
N SER A 88 14.97 3.60 -13.26
CA SER A 88 16.29 4.08 -12.82
C SER A 88 16.32 4.30 -11.31
N THR A 89 17.35 3.74 -10.66
CA THR A 89 17.59 3.91 -9.22
C THR A 89 17.94 5.36 -8.83
N ASP A 90 18.32 6.17 -9.79
CA ASP A 90 18.72 7.58 -9.57
C ASP A 90 17.53 8.51 -9.30
N THR A 91 16.30 8.06 -9.55
CA THR A 91 15.12 8.91 -9.36
C THR A 91 14.64 8.98 -7.91
N GLY A 92 15.00 8.03 -7.07
CA GLY A 92 14.48 7.91 -5.70
C GLY A 92 12.96 7.71 -5.62
N LEU A 93 12.29 7.50 -6.75
CA LEU A 93 10.83 7.37 -6.82
C LEU A 93 10.39 5.99 -6.35
N ALA A 94 9.48 5.98 -5.40
CA ALA A 94 8.84 4.76 -4.95
C ALA A 94 7.71 4.34 -5.90
N ALA A 95 7.55 3.05 -6.12
CA ALA A 95 6.34 2.50 -6.71
C ALA A 95 5.12 2.88 -5.84
N GLN A 96 4.04 3.34 -6.47
CA GLN A 96 2.87 3.83 -5.74
C GLN A 96 1.73 2.83 -5.82
N TYR A 97 1.24 2.44 -4.65
CA TYR A 97 0.07 1.58 -4.48
C TYR A 97 -0.97 2.33 -3.63
N ASN A 98 -2.16 2.52 -4.17
CA ASN A 98 -3.24 3.22 -3.49
C ASN A 98 -4.40 2.27 -3.28
N VAL A 99 -4.88 2.20 -2.05
CA VAL A 99 -6.07 1.44 -1.67
C VAL A 99 -7.15 2.43 -1.25
N ASN A 100 -8.26 2.43 -1.98
CA ASN A 100 -9.42 3.24 -1.66
C ASN A 100 -10.60 2.31 -1.37
N TYR A 101 -10.69 1.82 -0.14
CA TYR A 101 -11.64 0.81 0.27
C TYR A 101 -12.49 1.32 1.43
N ASN A 102 -13.81 1.27 1.30
CA ASN A 102 -14.74 1.85 2.25
C ASN A 102 -15.56 0.82 3.02
N ASN A 103 -15.35 -0.47 2.76
CA ASN A 103 -16.01 -1.53 3.51
C ASN A 103 -15.33 -1.77 4.85
N THR A 104 -15.91 -2.66 5.66
CA THR A 104 -15.45 -2.89 7.03
C THR A 104 -14.01 -3.37 7.11
N GLU A 105 -13.60 -4.27 6.21
CA GLU A 105 -12.27 -4.90 6.28
C GLU A 105 -11.79 -5.39 4.92
N LEU A 106 -10.50 -5.22 4.66
CA LEU A 106 -9.80 -5.71 3.47
C LEU A 106 -8.41 -6.19 3.88
N VAL A 107 -8.07 -7.43 3.52
CA VAL A 107 -6.73 -7.98 3.78
C VAL A 107 -5.86 -7.82 2.54
N LEU A 108 -4.81 -7.01 2.64
CA LEU A 108 -3.76 -6.91 1.63
C LEU A 108 -2.75 -8.03 1.90
N ASN A 109 -3.04 -9.20 1.39
CA ASN A 109 -2.22 -10.39 1.58
C ASN A 109 -1.02 -10.50 0.62
N ALA A 110 -0.75 -9.43 -0.16
CA ALA A 110 0.45 -9.33 -0.98
C ALA A 110 1.64 -8.79 -0.18
N LEU A 111 2.84 -9.31 -0.45
CA LEU A 111 4.08 -8.79 0.10
C LEU A 111 4.44 -7.46 -0.59
N VAL A 112 4.46 -6.37 0.16
CA VAL A 112 4.92 -5.06 -0.34
C VAL A 112 6.42 -4.93 -0.07
N GLN A 113 7.21 -4.76 -1.12
CA GLN A 113 8.68 -4.78 -1.00
C GLN A 113 9.39 -3.76 -1.89
N GLY A 114 10.69 -3.59 -1.64
CA GLY A 114 11.55 -2.69 -2.40
C GLY A 114 11.19 -1.22 -2.19
N ASN A 115 11.51 -0.38 -3.15
CA ASN A 115 11.15 1.04 -3.11
C ASN A 115 9.65 1.21 -3.48
N SER A 116 8.77 0.87 -2.54
CA SER A 116 7.31 0.94 -2.69
C SER A 116 6.69 1.79 -1.60
N SER A 117 5.68 2.57 -1.97
CA SER A 117 4.80 3.30 -1.05
C SER A 117 3.38 2.77 -1.16
N LEU A 118 2.69 2.68 -0.03
CA LEU A 118 1.29 2.27 0.06
C LEU A 118 0.48 3.37 0.72
N THR A 119 -0.64 3.74 0.13
CA THR A 119 -1.57 4.72 0.72
C THR A 119 -2.95 4.13 0.85
N HIS A 120 -3.51 4.18 2.05
CA HIS A 120 -4.92 3.92 2.30
C HIS A 120 -5.70 5.22 2.42
N ALA A 121 -6.62 5.44 1.47
CA ALA A 121 -7.44 6.65 1.36
C ALA A 121 -8.94 6.38 1.59
N GLY A 122 -9.35 5.13 1.74
CA GLY A 122 -10.73 4.75 2.06
C GLY A 122 -11.07 4.94 3.53
N THR A 123 -12.32 4.66 3.91
CA THR A 123 -12.82 4.73 5.30
C THR A 123 -12.87 3.37 6.00
N GLY A 124 -12.53 2.29 5.29
CA GLY A 124 -12.49 0.93 5.86
C GLY A 124 -11.19 0.61 6.58
N THR A 125 -11.08 -0.64 7.02
CA THR A 125 -9.86 -1.18 7.61
C THR A 125 -9.05 -1.92 6.55
N LEU A 126 -7.79 -1.51 6.37
CA LEU A 126 -6.81 -2.21 5.55
C LEU A 126 -5.88 -3.00 6.47
N ILE A 127 -5.89 -4.31 6.37
CA ILE A 127 -5.01 -5.20 7.13
C ILE A 127 -3.80 -5.57 6.28
N LEU A 128 -2.62 -5.39 6.84
CA LEU A 128 -1.34 -5.82 6.28
C LEU A 128 -0.87 -7.04 7.10
N ASP A 129 -1.02 -8.23 6.54
CA ASP A 129 -0.73 -9.51 7.21
C ASP A 129 0.60 -10.16 6.75
N GLN A 130 1.46 -9.37 6.09
CA GLN A 130 2.74 -9.80 5.58
C GLN A 130 3.89 -9.04 6.25
N ALA A 131 5.08 -9.65 6.26
CA ALA A 131 6.32 -9.01 6.70
C ALA A 131 6.85 -8.05 5.62
N ASN A 132 6.15 -6.93 5.41
CA ASN A 132 6.44 -5.99 4.35
C ASN A 132 7.80 -5.32 4.56
N THR A 133 8.64 -5.38 3.53
CA THR A 133 10.00 -4.82 3.50
C THR A 133 10.09 -3.54 2.66
N ALA A 134 8.97 -2.97 2.31
CA ALA A 134 8.91 -1.73 1.55
C ALA A 134 9.60 -0.58 2.29
N THR A 135 10.45 0.17 1.58
CA THR A 135 11.21 1.29 2.14
C THR A 135 10.52 2.64 1.95
N GLY A 136 9.49 2.70 1.12
CA GLY A 136 8.68 3.91 0.92
C GLY A 136 7.65 4.12 2.04
N ALA A 137 6.86 5.18 1.91
CA ALA A 137 5.92 5.57 2.95
C ALA A 137 4.65 4.71 2.96
N LEU A 138 4.13 4.44 4.16
CA LEU A 138 2.76 3.99 4.40
C LEU A 138 1.91 5.20 4.78
N GLY A 139 1.00 5.61 3.90
CA GLY A 139 0.12 6.75 4.11
C GLY A 139 -1.27 6.33 4.60
N ILE A 140 -1.79 7.02 5.63
CA ILE A 140 -3.16 6.86 6.12
C ILE A 140 -3.81 8.24 6.04
N THR A 141 -4.58 8.49 4.98
CA THR A 141 -4.93 9.86 4.57
C THR A 141 -6.36 10.28 4.90
N ASN A 142 -7.23 9.34 5.24
CA ASN A 142 -8.63 9.62 5.56
C ASN A 142 -8.88 9.48 7.07
N ALA A 143 -9.67 10.36 7.66
CA ALA A 143 -9.99 10.34 9.09
C ALA A 143 -10.71 9.05 9.54
N GLY A 144 -11.48 8.42 8.65
CA GLY A 144 -12.12 7.13 8.90
C GLY A 144 -11.25 5.91 8.56
N ALA A 145 -10.07 6.12 7.96
CA ALA A 145 -9.19 5.02 7.56
C ALA A 145 -8.54 4.35 8.76
N VAL A 146 -8.48 3.03 8.71
CA VAL A 146 -7.67 2.23 9.64
C VAL A 146 -6.69 1.41 8.83
N VAL A 147 -5.40 1.48 9.14
CA VAL A 147 -4.42 0.50 8.70
C VAL A 147 -4.05 -0.36 9.90
N GLN A 148 -4.22 -1.66 9.77
CA GLN A 148 -3.89 -2.62 10.81
C GLN A 148 -2.66 -3.44 10.40
N LEU A 149 -1.68 -3.55 11.29
CA LEU A 149 -0.54 -4.43 11.13
C LEU A 149 -0.80 -5.74 11.86
N GLY A 150 -0.85 -6.81 11.08
CA GLY A 150 -1.08 -8.17 11.54
C GLY A 150 -2.51 -8.49 11.93
N THR A 151 -2.72 -9.77 12.18
CA THR A 151 -3.92 -10.38 12.76
C THR A 151 -3.49 -11.16 13.99
N GLU A 152 -4.44 -11.82 14.72
CA GLU A 152 -4.08 -12.69 15.83
C GLU A 152 -3.11 -13.81 15.41
N ASP A 153 -3.28 -14.32 14.18
CA ASP A 153 -2.54 -15.48 13.68
C ASP A 153 -1.34 -15.13 12.81
N LYS A 154 -1.30 -13.90 12.25
CA LYS A 154 -0.26 -13.48 11.29
C LYS A 154 0.36 -12.17 11.70
N ALA A 155 1.68 -12.13 11.72
CA ALA A 155 2.41 -10.89 11.94
C ALA A 155 2.38 -10.00 10.69
N GLY A 156 2.12 -8.70 10.90
CA GLY A 156 2.24 -7.67 9.88
C GLY A 156 3.40 -6.73 10.19
N GLN A 157 4.11 -6.26 9.17
CA GLN A 157 5.23 -5.35 9.32
C GLN A 157 5.20 -4.27 8.26
N TRP A 158 5.75 -3.11 8.61
CA TRP A 158 6.13 -2.09 7.66
C TRP A 158 7.53 -1.57 7.97
N ALA A 159 8.43 -1.59 6.98
CA ALA A 159 9.82 -1.19 7.17
C ALA A 159 10.07 0.29 6.86
N GLY A 160 9.26 0.91 6.02
CA GLY A 160 9.35 2.32 5.66
C GLY A 160 8.70 3.26 6.68
N THR A 161 8.77 4.54 6.41
CA THR A 161 8.13 5.58 7.24
C THR A 161 6.61 5.45 7.21
N VAL A 162 5.94 5.65 8.35
CA VAL A 162 4.48 5.75 8.41
C VAL A 162 4.09 7.22 8.47
N LEU A 163 3.29 7.65 7.49
CA LEU A 163 2.70 8.99 7.41
C LEU A 163 1.24 8.92 7.83
N ASN A 164 0.97 9.16 9.10
CA ASN A 164 -0.39 9.16 9.61
C ASN A 164 -0.99 10.57 9.58
N GLY A 165 -1.68 10.89 8.47
CA GLY A 165 -2.27 12.21 8.27
C GLY A 165 -3.56 12.45 9.06
N ALA A 166 -4.48 11.48 9.06
CA ALA A 166 -5.79 11.67 9.66
C ALA A 166 -6.43 10.41 10.26
N GLY A 167 -6.02 9.22 9.83
CA GLY A 167 -6.63 7.95 10.23
C GLY A 167 -6.02 7.30 11.46
N THR A 168 -6.24 6.00 11.61
CA THR A 168 -5.74 5.20 12.73
C THR A 168 -4.74 4.17 12.22
N LEU A 169 -3.59 4.08 12.88
CA LEU A 169 -2.69 2.93 12.80
C LEU A 169 -3.01 1.99 13.97
N LYS A 170 -3.42 0.76 13.67
CA LYS A 170 -3.68 -0.29 14.66
C LYS A 170 -2.60 -1.36 14.54
N ILE A 171 -2.03 -1.78 15.65
CA ILE A 171 -1.04 -2.86 15.69
C ILE A 171 -1.61 -3.97 16.55
N VAL A 172 -1.87 -5.12 15.95
CA VAL A 172 -2.42 -6.32 16.61
C VAL A 172 -1.30 -7.33 16.84
N ASN A 173 -0.57 -7.65 15.78
CA ASN A 173 0.58 -8.56 15.83
C ASN A 173 1.57 -8.05 14.79
N GLY A 174 2.61 -7.31 15.21
CA GLY A 174 3.49 -6.77 14.20
C GLY A 174 4.51 -5.78 14.70
N ALA A 175 5.30 -5.27 13.77
CA ALA A 175 6.38 -4.35 14.04
C ALA A 175 6.39 -3.15 13.07
N LEU A 176 6.73 -2.00 13.62
CA LEU A 176 7.24 -0.86 12.87
C LEU A 176 8.76 -0.82 13.08
N THR A 177 9.51 -0.81 11.99
CA THR A 177 10.98 -0.75 12.06
C THR A 177 11.54 0.63 11.75
N SER A 178 10.70 1.55 11.34
CA SER A 178 11.06 2.94 11.01
C SER A 178 10.21 3.95 11.76
N ALA A 179 10.66 5.19 11.74
CA ALA A 179 9.98 6.32 12.37
C ALA A 179 8.56 6.53 11.82
N MET A 180 7.67 6.96 12.69
CA MET A 180 6.35 7.42 12.31
C MET A 180 6.35 8.95 12.31
N THR A 181 5.80 9.53 11.26
CA THR A 181 5.60 10.98 11.15
C THR A 181 4.11 11.28 11.15
N ARG A 182 3.69 12.16 12.03
CA ARG A 182 2.34 12.68 12.07
C ARG A 182 2.32 14.07 11.42
N ALA A 183 1.34 14.34 10.57
CA ALA A 183 1.16 15.68 10.04
C ALA A 183 0.76 16.65 11.16
N GLU A 184 1.25 17.89 11.11
CA GLU A 184 0.87 18.93 12.07
C GLU A 184 -0.65 19.16 12.03
N GLY A 185 -1.28 19.20 13.20
CA GLY A 185 -2.72 19.35 13.33
C GLY A 185 -3.55 18.09 13.03
N ALA A 186 -2.92 16.96 12.71
CA ALA A 186 -3.63 15.71 12.44
C ALA A 186 -4.22 15.10 13.71
N THR A 187 -5.44 14.57 13.59
CA THR A 187 -6.14 13.82 14.67
C THR A 187 -5.80 12.33 14.65
N ALA A 188 -4.67 11.99 14.09
CA ALA A 188 -4.23 10.62 13.90
C ALA A 188 -4.07 9.87 15.23
N ALA A 189 -4.58 8.64 15.27
CA ALA A 189 -4.48 7.76 16.43
C ALA A 189 -3.54 6.58 16.16
N ILE A 190 -2.86 6.12 17.23
CA ILE A 190 -2.18 4.83 17.24
C ILE A 190 -2.89 3.99 18.30
N VAL A 191 -3.29 2.79 17.91
CA VAL A 191 -3.88 1.81 18.80
C VAL A 191 -2.99 0.58 18.80
N VAL A 192 -2.49 0.22 19.98
CA VAL A 192 -1.69 -0.98 20.17
C VAL A 192 -2.53 -1.99 20.92
N ASP A 193 -2.71 -3.18 20.38
CA ASP A 193 -3.34 -4.26 21.09
C ASP A 193 -2.44 -4.72 22.24
N SER A 194 -3.02 -5.13 23.35
CA SER A 194 -2.29 -5.54 24.55
C SER A 194 -1.35 -6.73 24.34
N ALA A 195 -1.56 -7.52 23.30
CA ALA A 195 -0.70 -8.64 22.92
C ALA A 195 0.42 -8.24 21.95
N ALA A 196 0.41 -7.02 21.41
CA ALA A 196 1.37 -6.60 20.40
C ALA A 196 2.70 -6.17 21.04
N SER A 197 3.79 -6.65 20.45
CA SER A 197 5.13 -6.12 20.71
C SER A 197 5.42 -5.00 19.72
N VAL A 198 5.47 -3.77 20.19
CA VAL A 198 5.72 -2.59 19.33
C VAL A 198 7.13 -2.08 19.56
N ASN A 199 7.95 -2.13 18.54
CA ASN A 199 9.18 -1.37 18.50
C ASN A 199 8.93 -0.04 17.79
N LEU A 200 8.71 1.00 18.55
CA LEU A 200 8.56 2.35 18.03
C LEU A 200 9.96 2.96 17.88
N GLY A 201 10.71 2.54 16.89
CA GLY A 201 12.09 2.90 16.64
C GLY A 201 12.34 4.39 16.44
N GLY A 202 12.32 5.14 17.52
CA GLY A 202 12.75 6.54 17.58
C GLY A 202 13.85 6.73 18.61
N THR A 203 14.95 7.35 18.22
CA THR A 203 16.10 7.58 19.09
C THR A 203 16.02 8.88 19.90
N ASP A 204 14.99 9.68 19.77
CA ASP A 204 14.94 11.04 20.31
C ASP A 204 13.66 11.45 21.08
N GLY A 205 12.78 10.52 21.41
CA GLY A 205 11.60 10.83 22.22
C GLY A 205 10.55 11.73 21.55
N SER A 206 10.64 11.97 20.25
CA SER A 206 9.71 12.82 19.48
C SER A 206 8.40 12.12 19.06
N MET A 207 7.99 11.09 19.77
CA MET A 207 6.86 10.24 19.39
C MET A 207 5.57 10.50 20.17
N LEU A 208 5.38 11.67 20.73
CA LEU A 208 4.09 12.07 21.30
C LEU A 208 3.81 13.54 21.00
#